data_68284646ac8033d7ee1bdc850650ef11
#
_entry.id   68284646ac8033d7ee1bdc850650ef11
#
_cell.length_a   1.000
_cell.length_b   1.000
_cell.length_c   1.000
_cell.angle_alpha   90.00
_cell.angle_beta   90.00
_cell.angle_gamma   90.00
#
_symmetry.space_group_name_H-M   'P 1'
#
loop_
_entity.id
_entity.type
_entity.pdbx_description
1 polymer ?
#
loop_
_entity_poly.entity_id
_entity_poly.type
_entity_poly.pdbx_seq_one_letter_code
_entity_poly.pdbx_strand_id
1 'polypeptide(L)'
;MAMLLAGAMTFGMAGCAGSAGDGAGNGAAAEAQSESEGSDSGEAASDEPVKIATKPMTEQFILGEMLKKLIEEKAGYEVELTKGIGGGTSNIQPAMESGEFDLYPEYTSSGWILVLGHEAGEVSDEEMFEQLKAEYEEKYGMTWIGLYGQNNTYALVVRADTAEEYNLETCSDLAEVSDQLTFGGNPDYIERADGLQGVSDAYGLEFKDIRDIDIGLKYTALRNGDIDVTNGYTTDAQISQDDVKVLQDDKNYQVNYYCSTVVRQDALEKYPKLQETLELMDGILTDQKMAELNYQVEEEGRDEAEVAEEFLISAGLIEE
;
A
#
# COMPACT_ATOMS: atom_id res chain seq x y z
N MET A 1 -21.64 2.80 48.94
CA MET A 1 -23.03 2.42 49.14
C MET A 1 -23.36 1.36 48.10
N ALA A 2 -23.50 0.15 48.59
CA ALA A 2 -23.63 -1.08 47.84
C ALA A 2 -25.04 -1.27 47.27
N MET A 3 -25.13 -1.98 46.13
CA MET A 3 -26.17 -3.01 45.97
C MET A 3 -25.84 -3.95 44.79
N LEU A 4 -25.52 -5.17 45.22
CA LEU A 4 -25.52 -6.39 44.40
C LEU A 4 -26.97 -6.79 44.06
N LEU A 5 -27.20 -7.38 42.90
CA LEU A 5 -28.27 -8.35 42.70
C LEU A 5 -27.78 -9.44 41.73
N ALA A 6 -27.61 -10.63 42.30
CA ALA A 6 -27.42 -11.90 41.63
C ALA A 6 -28.80 -12.52 41.32
N GLY A 7 -28.91 -13.17 40.18
CA GLY A 7 -30.06 -13.98 39.79
C GLY A 7 -29.60 -15.21 38.99
N ALA A 8 -29.43 -16.32 39.69
CA ALA A 8 -29.28 -17.65 39.13
C ALA A 8 -30.67 -18.30 38.92
N MET A 9 -30.85 -18.98 37.78
CA MET A 9 -31.89 -20.02 37.70
C MET A 9 -31.38 -21.19 36.83
N THR A 10 -31.60 -22.33 37.43
CA THR A 10 -31.16 -23.68 37.12
C THR A 10 -32.22 -24.50 36.37
N PHE A 11 -31.73 -25.53 35.67
CA PHE A 11 -32.31 -26.87 35.42
C PHE A 11 -33.40 -27.06 34.34
N GLY A 12 -33.14 -28.08 33.51
CA GLY A 12 -34.12 -28.84 32.74
C GLY A 12 -33.49 -29.94 31.90
N MET A 13 -33.07 -31.06 32.53
CA MET A 13 -32.82 -32.33 31.85
C MET A 13 -34.13 -33.05 31.56
N ALA A 14 -34.28 -33.65 30.37
CA ALA A 14 -35.12 -34.83 30.16
C ALA A 14 -34.57 -35.64 28.99
N GLY A 15 -34.09 -36.84 29.31
CA GLY A 15 -33.76 -37.91 28.39
C GLY A 15 -34.99 -38.79 28.16
N CYS A 16 -34.94 -39.53 27.05
CA CYS A 16 -35.65 -40.83 26.94
C CYS A 16 -34.95 -41.70 25.92
N ALA A 17 -34.74 -42.94 26.36
CA ALA A 17 -34.09 -44.05 25.68
C ALA A 17 -35.11 -44.98 24.98
N GLY A 18 -34.61 -45.86 24.11
CA GLY A 18 -35.19 -47.13 23.70
C GLY A 18 -35.68 -47.14 22.25
N SER A 19 -35.45 -48.10 21.41
CA SER A 19 -35.40 -49.54 21.58
C SER A 19 -34.81 -50.20 20.32
N ALA A 20 -34.22 -51.39 20.49
CA ALA A 20 -33.65 -52.27 19.51
C ALA A 20 -34.71 -52.98 18.62
N GLY A 21 -34.30 -53.41 17.41
CA GLY A 21 -35.06 -54.31 16.60
C GLY A 21 -34.14 -55.02 15.58
N ASP A 22 -33.89 -56.31 15.85
CA ASP A 22 -33.16 -57.26 15.02
C ASP A 22 -33.92 -57.60 13.70
N GLY A 23 -33.18 -57.89 12.63
CA GLY A 23 -33.72 -58.48 11.41
C GLY A 23 -32.61 -58.91 10.43
N ALA A 24 -32.22 -60.17 10.53
CA ALA A 24 -31.27 -60.83 9.61
C ALA A 24 -31.91 -61.13 8.26
N GLY A 25 -31.14 -60.99 7.16
CA GLY A 25 -31.51 -61.44 5.84
C GLY A 25 -30.34 -61.47 4.87
N ASN A 26 -29.93 -62.63 4.55
CA ASN A 26 -28.82 -63.14 3.73
C ASN A 26 -28.98 -62.78 2.23
N GLY A 27 -27.87 -62.55 1.49
CA GLY A 27 -27.86 -62.88 0.08
C GLY A 27 -27.00 -62.03 -0.87
N ALA A 28 -25.93 -62.67 -1.33
CA ALA A 28 -25.31 -62.58 -2.65
C ALA A 28 -24.38 -61.39 -3.02
N ALA A 29 -23.15 -61.79 -3.27
CA ALA A 29 -22.06 -61.03 -3.86
C ALA A 29 -22.34 -60.56 -5.30
N ALA A 30 -21.97 -59.33 -5.62
CA ALA A 30 -21.65 -58.91 -6.97
C ALA A 30 -20.43 -57.96 -6.86
N GLU A 31 -19.33 -58.41 -7.44
CA GLU A 31 -18.12 -57.59 -7.65
C GLU A 31 -18.49 -56.43 -8.59
N ALA A 32 -18.36 -55.20 -8.14
CA ALA A 32 -18.32 -54.02 -8.98
C ALA A 32 -17.00 -53.31 -8.74
N GLN A 33 -16.22 -53.24 -9.80
CA GLN A 33 -14.97 -52.46 -9.88
C GLN A 33 -15.27 -51.01 -9.49
N SER A 34 -14.65 -50.53 -8.45
CA SER A 34 -14.61 -49.12 -8.08
C SER A 34 -13.50 -48.44 -8.89
N GLU A 35 -13.88 -47.74 -9.95
CA GLU A 35 -13.06 -46.69 -10.50
C GLU A 35 -12.84 -45.63 -9.38
N SER A 36 -11.61 -45.45 -8.99
CA SER A 36 -11.23 -44.34 -8.10
C SER A 36 -11.27 -43.07 -8.93
N GLU A 37 -12.40 -42.39 -8.93
CA GLU A 37 -12.41 -40.97 -9.22
C GLU A 37 -11.59 -40.29 -8.13
N GLY A 38 -10.43 -39.72 -8.53
CA GLY A 38 -9.66 -38.83 -7.71
C GLY A 38 -10.54 -37.62 -7.38
N SER A 39 -11.01 -37.53 -6.15
CA SER A 39 -11.60 -36.29 -5.66
C SER A 39 -10.46 -35.30 -5.55
N ASP A 40 -10.33 -34.43 -6.54
CA ASP A 40 -9.71 -33.16 -6.42
C ASP A 40 -10.56 -32.39 -5.39
N SER A 41 -10.12 -32.41 -4.12
CA SER A 41 -10.68 -31.59 -3.07
C SER A 41 -10.08 -30.17 -3.18
N GLY A 42 -10.35 -29.51 -4.30
CA GLY A 42 -10.23 -28.07 -4.39
C GLY A 42 -11.22 -27.49 -3.39
N GLU A 43 -10.71 -26.87 -2.34
CA GLU A 43 -11.52 -26.10 -1.40
C GLU A 43 -12.29 -25.07 -2.22
N ALA A 44 -13.63 -25.10 -2.14
CA ALA A 44 -14.46 -24.19 -2.93
C ALA A 44 -14.19 -22.77 -2.44
N ALA A 45 -13.77 -21.90 -3.36
CA ALA A 45 -13.62 -20.48 -3.08
C ALA A 45 -14.90 -19.89 -2.46
N SER A 46 -14.74 -18.92 -1.58
CA SER A 46 -15.88 -18.22 -0.95
C SER A 46 -16.68 -17.45 -1.99
N ASP A 47 -18.02 -17.43 -1.83
CA ASP A 47 -18.92 -16.57 -2.60
C ASP A 47 -19.00 -15.13 -2.02
N GLU A 48 -18.30 -14.82 -0.92
CA GLU A 48 -18.25 -13.47 -0.37
C GLU A 48 -17.22 -12.62 -1.13
N PRO A 49 -17.45 -11.30 -1.26
CA PRO A 49 -16.49 -10.42 -1.94
C PRO A 49 -15.18 -10.28 -1.14
N VAL A 50 -14.08 -10.12 -1.87
CA VAL A 50 -12.80 -9.69 -1.30
C VAL A 50 -12.90 -8.21 -0.90
N LYS A 51 -12.56 -7.86 0.34
CA LYS A 51 -12.69 -6.50 0.86
C LYS A 51 -11.36 -5.77 0.89
N ILE A 52 -11.29 -4.68 0.12
CA ILE A 52 -10.10 -3.86 -0.01
C ILE A 52 -10.32 -2.49 0.67
N ALA A 53 -9.35 -2.04 1.47
CA ALA A 53 -9.29 -0.68 1.97
C ALA A 53 -8.20 0.13 1.24
N THR A 54 -8.34 1.47 1.18
CA THR A 54 -7.26 2.37 0.76
C THR A 54 -7.11 3.56 1.69
N LYS A 55 -5.90 4.11 1.75
CA LYS A 55 -5.62 5.40 2.40
C LYS A 55 -6.23 6.56 1.61
N PRO A 56 -6.37 7.76 2.22
CA PRO A 56 -7.07 8.90 1.60
C PRO A 56 -6.13 9.73 0.70
N MET A 57 -5.61 9.13 -0.37
CA MET A 57 -4.79 9.82 -1.37
C MET A 57 -4.98 9.20 -2.76
N THR A 58 -4.82 10.00 -3.81
CA THR A 58 -5.05 9.62 -5.21
C THR A 58 -4.30 8.35 -5.61
N GLU A 59 -3.01 8.27 -5.31
CA GLU A 59 -2.19 7.09 -5.57
C GLU A 59 -2.83 5.81 -5.02
N GLN A 60 -3.32 5.85 -3.79
CA GLN A 60 -3.95 4.70 -3.16
C GLN A 60 -5.30 4.35 -3.79
N PHE A 61 -6.04 5.33 -4.32
CA PHE A 61 -7.29 5.07 -5.03
C PHE A 61 -7.00 4.32 -6.34
N ILE A 62 -6.00 4.76 -7.10
CA ILE A 62 -5.55 4.10 -8.33
C ILE A 62 -5.07 2.67 -8.03
N LEU A 63 -4.23 2.49 -7.00
CA LEU A 63 -3.74 1.17 -6.60
C LEU A 63 -4.87 0.24 -6.13
N GLY A 64 -5.86 0.77 -5.40
CA GLY A 64 -7.05 0.02 -5.00
C GLY A 64 -7.87 -0.46 -6.20
N GLU A 65 -8.05 0.39 -7.22
CA GLU A 65 -8.74 0.00 -8.46
C GLU A 65 -7.93 -1.01 -9.28
N MET A 66 -6.60 -0.90 -9.33
CA MET A 66 -5.74 -1.92 -9.96
C MET A 66 -5.92 -3.28 -9.29
N LEU A 67 -5.84 -3.34 -7.95
CA LEU A 67 -6.04 -4.58 -7.21
C LEU A 67 -7.44 -5.16 -7.44
N LYS A 68 -8.48 -4.31 -7.36
CA LYS A 68 -9.85 -4.72 -7.64
C LYS A 68 -9.97 -5.35 -9.03
N LYS A 69 -9.50 -4.66 -10.06
CA LYS A 69 -9.61 -5.12 -11.44
C LYS A 69 -8.86 -6.43 -11.67
N LEU A 70 -7.64 -6.55 -11.13
CA LEU A 70 -6.87 -7.80 -11.22
C LEU A 70 -7.57 -8.96 -10.52
N ILE A 71 -8.12 -8.76 -9.33
CA ILE A 71 -8.82 -9.81 -8.58
C ILE A 71 -10.09 -10.24 -9.31
N GLU A 72 -10.88 -9.29 -9.83
CA GLU A 72 -12.10 -9.61 -10.57
C GLU A 72 -11.79 -10.37 -11.87
N GLU A 73 -10.77 -9.98 -12.65
CA GLU A 73 -10.49 -10.57 -13.94
C GLU A 73 -9.62 -11.82 -13.90
N LYS A 74 -8.61 -11.89 -13.02
CA LYS A 74 -7.68 -13.03 -12.95
C LYS A 74 -8.12 -14.10 -11.97
N ALA A 75 -8.57 -13.68 -10.78
CA ALA A 75 -9.04 -14.62 -9.77
C ALA A 75 -10.53 -14.99 -9.93
N GLY A 76 -11.35 -14.08 -10.47
CA GLY A 76 -12.78 -14.26 -10.68
C GLY A 76 -13.60 -14.07 -9.40
N TYR A 77 -13.08 -13.31 -8.41
CA TYR A 77 -13.79 -12.99 -7.18
C TYR A 77 -14.43 -11.60 -7.29
N GLU A 78 -15.61 -11.42 -6.68
CA GLU A 78 -16.19 -10.10 -6.50
C GLU A 78 -15.35 -9.29 -5.50
N VAL A 79 -15.25 -7.96 -5.67
CA VAL A 79 -14.47 -7.08 -4.83
C VAL A 79 -15.31 -5.93 -4.29
N GLU A 80 -15.24 -5.72 -2.97
CA GLU A 80 -15.74 -4.53 -2.29
C GLU A 80 -14.57 -3.60 -1.95
N LEU A 81 -14.44 -2.48 -2.68
CA LEU A 81 -13.39 -1.49 -2.49
C LEU A 81 -13.90 -0.31 -1.68
N THR A 82 -13.32 -0.08 -0.49
CA THR A 82 -13.58 1.07 0.36
C THR A 82 -12.42 2.05 0.28
N LYS A 83 -12.64 3.17 -0.42
CA LYS A 83 -11.61 4.20 -0.62
C LYS A 83 -11.56 5.22 0.53
N GLY A 84 -10.36 5.70 0.83
CA GLY A 84 -10.16 6.92 1.60
C GLY A 84 -10.37 6.78 3.11
N ILE A 85 -9.91 5.69 3.72
CA ILE A 85 -9.98 5.53 5.17
C ILE A 85 -9.14 6.62 5.85
N GLY A 86 -9.83 7.56 6.51
CA GLY A 86 -9.18 8.65 7.24
C GLY A 86 -8.24 8.11 8.33
N GLY A 87 -7.10 8.77 8.52
CA GLY A 87 -6.06 8.30 9.44
C GLY A 87 -5.14 7.20 8.85
N GLY A 88 -5.43 6.71 7.64
CA GLY A 88 -4.58 5.78 6.92
C GLY A 88 -4.23 4.53 7.73
N THR A 89 -2.94 4.18 7.79
CA THR A 89 -2.41 2.99 8.51
C THR A 89 -2.99 2.84 9.93
N SER A 90 -3.07 3.93 10.68
CA SER A 90 -3.53 3.89 12.10
C SER A 90 -4.98 3.42 12.26
N ASN A 91 -5.82 3.58 11.24
CA ASN A 91 -7.21 3.13 11.25
C ASN A 91 -7.41 1.85 10.43
N ILE A 92 -6.64 1.66 9.34
CA ILE A 92 -6.76 0.45 8.50
C ILE A 92 -6.20 -0.76 9.23
N GLN A 93 -5.05 -0.67 9.90
CA GLN A 93 -4.44 -1.81 10.58
C GLN A 93 -5.37 -2.45 11.63
N PRO A 94 -6.02 -1.73 12.56
CA PRO A 94 -7.01 -2.32 13.46
C PRO A 94 -8.23 -2.92 12.75
N ALA A 95 -8.66 -2.34 11.63
CA ALA A 95 -9.76 -2.86 10.81
C ALA A 95 -9.39 -4.18 10.13
N MET A 96 -8.14 -4.32 9.67
CA MET A 96 -7.58 -5.58 9.18
C MET A 96 -7.54 -6.64 10.28
N GLU A 97 -7.07 -6.29 11.48
CA GLU A 97 -7.03 -7.21 12.63
C GLU A 97 -8.42 -7.69 13.06
N SER A 98 -9.45 -6.85 12.93
CA SER A 98 -10.84 -7.22 13.22
C SER A 98 -11.54 -8.01 12.11
N GLY A 99 -10.94 -8.12 10.92
CA GLY A 99 -11.52 -8.78 9.77
C GLY A 99 -12.53 -7.94 8.98
N GLU A 100 -12.51 -6.62 9.16
CA GLU A 100 -13.36 -5.70 8.37
C GLU A 100 -12.90 -5.65 6.91
N PHE A 101 -11.56 -5.71 6.69
CA PHE A 101 -10.94 -5.78 5.37
C PHE A 101 -10.05 -7.02 5.23
N ASP A 102 -9.84 -7.49 4.01
CA ASP A 102 -9.01 -8.63 3.68
C ASP A 102 -7.58 -8.21 3.26
N LEU A 103 -7.46 -7.06 2.59
CA LEU A 103 -6.18 -6.53 2.12
C LEU A 103 -6.22 -5.00 1.90
N TYR A 104 -5.02 -4.40 1.82
CA TYR A 104 -4.85 -3.00 1.44
C TYR A 104 -3.43 -2.73 0.91
N PRO A 105 -3.24 -1.73 0.01
CA PRO A 105 -1.91 -1.24 -0.35
C PRO A 105 -1.28 -0.50 0.83
N GLU A 106 -0.06 -0.88 1.20
CA GLU A 106 0.68 -0.27 2.30
C GLU A 106 2.13 0.01 1.88
N TYR A 107 2.78 0.91 2.60
CA TYR A 107 4.17 1.27 2.39
C TYR A 107 5.07 0.61 3.44
N THR A 108 6.22 0.07 3.02
CA THR A 108 7.13 -0.69 3.87
C THR A 108 7.49 0.04 5.16
N SER A 109 7.94 1.30 5.07
CA SER A 109 8.30 2.07 6.27
C SER A 109 7.10 2.45 7.14
N SER A 110 5.88 2.55 6.59
CA SER A 110 4.69 2.72 7.42
C SER A 110 4.41 1.49 8.27
N GLY A 111 4.49 0.29 7.68
CA GLY A 111 4.38 -0.96 8.42
C GLY A 111 5.48 -1.12 9.47
N TRP A 112 6.72 -0.80 9.10
CA TRP A 112 7.89 -0.89 9.96
C TRP A 112 7.82 0.03 11.18
N ILE A 113 7.56 1.33 10.94
CA ILE A 113 7.63 2.36 11.98
C ILE A 113 6.32 2.46 12.77
N LEU A 114 5.16 2.54 12.07
CA LEU A 114 3.89 2.84 12.73
C LEU A 114 3.21 1.61 13.33
N VAL A 115 3.38 0.44 12.72
CA VAL A 115 2.71 -0.80 13.15
C VAL A 115 3.63 -1.64 14.03
N LEU A 116 4.86 -1.90 13.59
CA LEU A 116 5.81 -2.72 14.35
C LEU A 116 6.58 -1.95 15.42
N GLY A 117 6.70 -0.61 15.28
CA GLY A 117 7.36 0.27 16.25
C GLY A 117 8.89 0.25 16.17
N HIS A 118 9.45 -0.14 15.04
CA HIS A 118 10.90 -0.09 14.77
C HIS A 118 11.35 1.34 14.43
N GLU A 119 12.67 1.56 14.41
CA GLU A 119 13.25 2.83 13.99
C GLU A 119 13.58 2.81 12.49
N ALA A 120 13.54 3.99 11.85
CA ALA A 120 13.94 4.13 10.46
C ALA A 120 15.43 3.85 10.28
N GLY A 121 15.81 3.14 9.21
CA GLY A 121 17.22 2.90 8.86
C GLY A 121 17.94 1.86 9.74
N GLU A 122 17.24 1.10 10.57
CA GLU A 122 17.84 0.02 11.36
C GLU A 122 18.39 -1.13 10.49
N VAL A 123 17.73 -1.39 9.37
CA VAL A 123 18.06 -2.47 8.43
C VAL A 123 18.00 -1.99 6.99
N SER A 124 18.51 -2.77 6.04
CA SER A 124 18.34 -2.51 4.61
C SER A 124 16.87 -2.70 4.18
N ASP A 125 16.47 -2.12 3.05
CA ASP A 125 15.09 -2.25 2.52
C ASP A 125 14.71 -3.72 2.25
N GLU A 126 15.65 -4.51 1.71
CA GLU A 126 15.45 -5.95 1.47
C GLU A 126 15.24 -6.71 2.79
N GLU A 127 16.06 -6.44 3.80
CA GLU A 127 15.93 -7.04 5.11
C GLU A 127 14.65 -6.58 5.83
N MET A 128 14.27 -5.29 5.69
CA MET A 128 13.02 -4.75 6.21
C MET A 128 11.82 -5.50 5.62
N PHE A 129 11.79 -5.71 4.30
CA PHE A 129 10.68 -6.38 3.65
C PHE A 129 10.50 -7.84 4.11
N GLU A 130 11.60 -8.58 4.26
CA GLU A 130 11.56 -9.95 4.79
C GLU A 130 11.13 -9.99 6.27
N GLN A 131 11.59 -9.05 7.08
CA GLN A 131 11.16 -8.94 8.49
C GLN A 131 9.70 -8.50 8.61
N LEU A 132 9.22 -7.59 7.77
CA LEU A 132 7.79 -7.22 7.70
C LEU A 132 6.91 -8.44 7.48
N LYS A 133 7.24 -9.31 6.51
CA LYS A 133 6.50 -10.56 6.29
C LYS A 133 6.46 -11.42 7.55
N ALA A 134 7.63 -11.70 8.12
CA ALA A 134 7.75 -12.59 9.26
C ALA A 134 7.04 -12.07 10.52
N GLU A 135 7.22 -10.78 10.84
CA GLU A 135 6.62 -10.18 12.04
C GLU A 135 5.11 -9.95 11.90
N TYR A 136 4.63 -9.58 10.70
CA TYR A 136 3.19 -9.46 10.46
C TYR A 136 2.49 -10.81 10.52
N GLU A 137 3.14 -11.88 10.02
CA GLU A 137 2.61 -13.23 10.13
C GLU A 137 2.51 -13.67 11.59
N GLU A 138 3.57 -13.48 12.38
CA GLU A 138 3.61 -13.87 13.78
C GLU A 138 2.65 -13.06 14.66
N LYS A 139 2.60 -11.74 14.47
CA LYS A 139 1.87 -10.83 15.35
C LYS A 139 0.40 -10.66 14.97
N TYR A 140 0.08 -10.68 13.69
CA TYR A 140 -1.23 -10.27 13.16
C TYR A 140 -1.89 -11.31 12.26
N GLY A 141 -1.21 -12.40 11.87
CA GLY A 141 -1.73 -13.35 10.88
C GLY A 141 -1.91 -12.73 9.51
N MET A 142 -1.01 -11.82 9.13
CA MET A 142 -1.00 -11.11 7.84
C MET A 142 0.36 -11.28 7.16
N THR A 143 0.43 -11.06 5.85
CA THR A 143 1.69 -11.05 5.11
C THR A 143 1.73 -9.93 4.09
N TRP A 144 2.92 -9.70 3.51
CA TRP A 144 3.17 -8.70 2.47
C TRP A 144 3.43 -9.41 1.15
N ILE A 145 2.72 -9.02 0.07
CA ILE A 145 2.82 -9.66 -1.25
C ILE A 145 3.05 -8.61 -2.32
N GLY A 146 4.09 -8.82 -3.14
CA GLY A 146 4.45 -7.99 -4.28
C GLY A 146 5.01 -6.62 -3.87
N LEU A 147 6.25 -6.30 -4.24
CA LEU A 147 6.77 -4.93 -4.22
C LEU A 147 6.42 -4.30 -5.56
N TYR A 148 5.52 -3.30 -5.57
CA TYR A 148 4.98 -2.73 -6.81
C TYR A 148 6.03 -2.03 -7.68
N GLY A 149 7.13 -1.58 -7.06
CA GLY A 149 8.28 -1.00 -7.74
C GLY A 149 8.44 0.50 -7.49
N GLN A 150 7.35 1.25 -7.27
CA GLN A 150 7.46 2.66 -6.88
C GLN A 150 7.85 2.82 -5.41
N ASN A 151 8.56 3.91 -5.13
CA ASN A 151 9.01 4.35 -3.82
C ASN A 151 8.47 5.76 -3.53
N ASN A 152 7.39 5.89 -2.78
CA ASN A 152 6.80 7.18 -2.43
C ASN A 152 7.53 7.82 -1.24
N THR A 153 8.69 8.42 -1.50
CA THR A 153 9.51 9.08 -0.48
C THR A 153 9.63 10.59 -0.70
N TYR A 154 10.19 11.30 0.27
CA TYR A 154 10.51 12.71 0.11
C TYR A 154 11.61 12.93 -0.93
N ALA A 155 11.48 14.01 -1.70
CA ALA A 155 12.47 14.43 -2.67
C ALA A 155 12.64 15.95 -2.65
N LEU A 156 13.83 16.42 -3.07
CA LEU A 156 14.05 17.82 -3.42
C LEU A 156 13.78 17.99 -4.92
N VAL A 157 12.93 18.96 -5.24
CA VAL A 157 12.47 19.25 -6.59
C VAL A 157 12.88 20.66 -6.98
N VAL A 158 13.46 20.81 -8.14
CA VAL A 158 13.90 22.09 -8.70
C VAL A 158 13.18 22.37 -10.02
N ARG A 159 13.16 23.63 -10.48
CA ARG A 159 12.75 23.91 -11.87
C ARG A 159 13.74 23.29 -12.84
N ALA A 160 13.26 22.86 -13.99
CA ALA A 160 14.10 22.28 -15.05
C ALA A 160 15.17 23.26 -15.56
N ASP A 161 14.83 24.55 -15.70
CA ASP A 161 15.78 25.60 -16.12
C ASP A 161 16.88 25.86 -15.05
N THR A 162 16.53 25.80 -13.75
CA THR A 162 17.49 25.90 -12.64
C THR A 162 18.42 24.68 -12.65
N ALA A 163 17.88 23.49 -12.87
CA ALA A 163 18.67 22.26 -12.98
C ALA A 163 19.65 22.32 -14.16
N GLU A 164 19.23 22.86 -15.30
CA GLU A 164 20.09 23.04 -16.48
C GLU A 164 21.17 24.10 -16.24
N GLU A 165 20.80 25.26 -15.64
CA GLU A 165 21.73 26.36 -15.38
C GLU A 165 22.91 25.94 -14.48
N TYR A 166 22.61 25.16 -13.43
CA TYR A 166 23.60 24.73 -12.44
C TYR A 166 24.08 23.29 -12.61
N ASN A 167 23.60 22.56 -13.64
CA ASN A 167 23.87 21.13 -13.90
C ASN A 167 23.53 20.23 -12.71
N LEU A 168 22.35 20.42 -12.12
CA LEU A 168 21.91 19.67 -10.94
C LEU A 168 21.32 18.32 -11.34
N GLU A 169 21.92 17.23 -10.85
CA GLU A 169 21.41 15.86 -10.96
C GLU A 169 21.08 15.26 -9.58
N THR A 170 21.88 15.60 -8.56
CA THR A 170 21.83 15.03 -7.22
C THR A 170 21.61 16.08 -6.15
N CYS A 171 21.22 15.65 -4.95
CA CYS A 171 21.17 16.52 -3.78
C CYS A 171 22.58 17.04 -3.38
N SER A 172 23.65 16.29 -3.68
CA SER A 172 25.02 16.75 -3.49
C SER A 172 25.39 17.87 -4.46
N ASP A 173 24.91 17.85 -5.71
CA ASP A 173 25.14 18.97 -6.64
C ASP A 173 24.43 20.24 -6.17
N LEU A 174 23.20 20.11 -5.61
CA LEU A 174 22.46 21.24 -5.06
C LEU A 174 23.20 21.92 -3.90
N ALA A 175 23.94 21.16 -3.10
CA ALA A 175 24.70 21.72 -1.98
C ALA A 175 25.76 22.76 -2.41
N GLU A 176 26.33 22.60 -3.62
CA GLU A 176 27.34 23.52 -4.13
C GLU A 176 26.81 24.91 -4.50
N VAL A 177 25.48 25.05 -4.68
CA VAL A 177 24.84 26.30 -5.15
C VAL A 177 23.65 26.72 -4.30
N SER A 178 23.33 26.00 -3.22
CA SER A 178 22.15 26.24 -2.40
C SER A 178 22.13 27.64 -1.77
N ASP A 179 23.29 28.24 -1.50
CA ASP A 179 23.45 29.60 -0.98
C ASP A 179 22.99 30.71 -1.97
N GLN A 180 22.72 30.37 -3.20
CA GLN A 180 22.19 31.26 -4.23
C GLN A 180 20.69 31.06 -4.45
N LEU A 181 20.11 29.95 -3.97
CA LEU A 181 18.76 29.48 -4.26
C LEU A 181 17.81 29.69 -3.08
N THR A 182 16.54 29.94 -3.39
CA THR A 182 15.45 30.05 -2.44
C THR A 182 14.71 28.72 -2.33
N PHE A 183 14.67 28.14 -1.12
CA PHE A 183 13.81 27.01 -0.82
C PHE A 183 12.42 27.47 -0.43
N GLY A 184 11.38 26.79 -0.89
CA GLY A 184 10.01 26.99 -0.44
C GLY A 184 9.34 25.64 -0.16
N GLY A 185 8.73 25.49 1.01
CA GLY A 185 8.06 24.25 1.39
C GLY A 185 6.98 24.47 2.42
N ASN A 186 6.21 23.44 2.71
CA ASN A 186 5.18 23.51 3.74
C ASN A 186 5.82 23.56 5.15
N PRO A 187 5.20 24.26 6.11
CA PRO A 187 5.74 24.43 7.46
C PRO A 187 6.11 23.11 8.14
N ASP A 188 5.27 22.08 8.01
CA ASP A 188 5.55 20.77 8.62
C ASP A 188 6.88 20.17 8.14
N TYR A 189 7.20 20.26 6.84
CA TYR A 189 8.47 19.76 6.31
C TYR A 189 9.66 20.61 6.77
N ILE A 190 9.47 21.93 6.88
CA ILE A 190 10.51 22.85 7.33
C ILE A 190 10.85 22.64 8.81
N GLU A 191 9.84 22.36 9.65
CA GLU A 191 9.99 22.23 11.10
C GLU A 191 10.41 20.83 11.57
N ARG A 192 10.17 19.80 10.75
CA ARG A 192 10.50 18.40 11.09
C ARG A 192 12.02 18.19 11.17
N ALA A 193 12.45 17.42 12.17
CA ALA A 193 13.87 17.05 12.30
C ALA A 193 14.39 16.20 11.13
N ASP A 194 13.53 15.36 10.54
CA ASP A 194 13.78 14.52 9.36
C ASP A 194 13.42 15.21 8.03
N GLY A 195 12.94 16.44 8.08
CA GLY A 195 12.61 17.28 6.93
C GLY A 195 13.78 18.15 6.45
N LEU A 196 13.50 19.46 6.24
CA LEU A 196 14.49 20.40 5.70
C LEU A 196 15.78 20.47 6.52
N GLN A 197 15.68 20.50 7.84
CA GLN A 197 16.87 20.58 8.70
C GLN A 197 17.74 19.32 8.54
N GLY A 198 17.13 18.14 8.59
CA GLY A 198 17.89 16.90 8.50
C GLY A 198 18.54 16.69 7.14
N VAL A 199 17.82 16.96 6.03
CA VAL A 199 18.41 16.88 4.69
C VAL A 199 19.50 17.93 4.49
N SER A 200 19.32 19.13 5.05
CA SER A 200 20.35 20.17 5.00
C SER A 200 21.62 19.77 5.76
N ASP A 201 21.50 19.19 6.93
CA ASP A 201 22.63 18.68 7.71
C ASP A 201 23.35 17.52 6.97
N ALA A 202 22.59 16.62 6.36
CA ALA A 202 23.13 15.47 5.64
C ALA A 202 23.92 15.86 4.38
N TYR A 203 23.42 16.86 3.64
CA TYR A 203 24.00 17.31 2.38
C TYR A 203 24.87 18.55 2.48
N GLY A 204 24.75 19.32 3.57
CA GLY A 204 25.41 20.61 3.71
C GLY A 204 24.70 21.73 2.94
N LEU A 205 23.36 21.71 2.88
CA LEU A 205 22.57 22.73 2.19
C LEU A 205 22.48 24.00 3.04
N GLU A 206 22.77 25.15 2.44
CA GLU A 206 22.66 26.48 3.07
C GLU A 206 21.87 27.40 2.12
N PHE A 207 20.52 27.31 2.17
CA PHE A 207 19.67 28.09 1.26
C PHE A 207 19.78 29.60 1.55
N LYS A 208 19.79 30.40 0.47
CA LYS A 208 19.78 31.88 0.52
C LYS A 208 18.58 32.44 1.28
N ASP A 209 17.42 31.82 1.09
CA ASP A 209 16.14 32.16 1.72
C ASP A 209 15.29 30.91 1.88
N ILE A 210 14.49 30.86 2.94
CA ILE A 210 13.55 29.77 3.19
C ILE A 210 12.16 30.39 3.37
N ARG A 211 11.18 29.91 2.61
CA ARG A 211 9.81 30.40 2.59
C ARG A 211 8.79 29.35 2.97
N ASP A 212 7.90 29.72 3.88
CA ASP A 212 6.71 28.92 4.16
C ASP A 212 5.73 29.06 3.01
N ILE A 213 5.33 27.94 2.43
CA ILE A 213 4.37 27.89 1.32
C ILE A 213 3.33 26.81 1.61
N ASP A 214 2.07 27.12 1.35
CA ASP A 214 1.00 26.14 1.42
C ASP A 214 1.30 24.93 0.51
N ILE A 215 1.06 23.71 1.00
CA ILE A 215 1.39 22.46 0.29
C ILE A 215 0.77 22.39 -1.11
N GLY A 216 -0.44 22.94 -1.30
CA GLY A 216 -1.12 22.99 -2.59
C GLY A 216 -0.56 24.06 -3.55
N LEU A 217 0.29 24.98 -3.07
CA LEU A 217 0.83 26.09 -3.86
C LEU A 217 2.31 25.95 -4.18
N LYS A 218 3.03 25.01 -3.58
CA LYS A 218 4.49 24.86 -3.70
C LYS A 218 4.98 24.70 -5.15
N TYR A 219 4.32 23.86 -5.94
CA TYR A 219 4.66 23.66 -7.36
C TYR A 219 4.30 24.87 -8.21
N THR A 220 3.21 25.56 -7.91
CA THR A 220 2.87 26.82 -8.59
C THR A 220 3.92 27.91 -8.32
N ALA A 221 4.37 28.04 -7.06
CA ALA A 221 5.42 28.98 -6.70
C ALA A 221 6.76 28.62 -7.36
N LEU A 222 7.08 27.33 -7.45
CA LEU A 222 8.27 26.83 -8.14
C LEU A 222 8.23 27.20 -9.63
N ARG A 223 7.15 26.90 -10.32
CA ARG A 223 6.97 27.22 -11.76
C ARG A 223 7.00 28.72 -12.06
N ASN A 224 6.45 29.53 -11.17
CA ASN A 224 6.46 30.99 -11.32
C ASN A 224 7.85 31.62 -11.06
N GLY A 225 8.80 30.86 -10.52
CA GLY A 225 10.11 31.38 -10.11
C GLY A 225 10.09 32.18 -8.82
N ASP A 226 9.03 32.04 -8.01
CA ASP A 226 8.97 32.63 -6.68
C ASP A 226 9.94 31.92 -5.72
N ILE A 227 10.19 30.64 -5.97
CA ILE A 227 11.20 29.78 -5.31
C ILE A 227 11.97 28.97 -6.35
N ASP A 228 13.12 28.42 -5.97
CA ASP A 228 14.01 27.66 -6.85
C ASP A 228 13.98 26.18 -6.54
N VAL A 229 13.74 25.80 -5.28
CA VAL A 229 13.72 24.45 -4.75
C VAL A 229 12.50 24.27 -3.86
N THR A 230 11.87 23.10 -3.93
CA THR A 230 10.80 22.70 -3.00
C THR A 230 10.99 21.26 -2.54
N ASN A 231 10.28 20.86 -1.49
CA ASN A 231 10.10 19.45 -1.17
C ASN A 231 8.92 18.88 -1.96
N GLY A 232 9.04 17.63 -2.40
CA GLY A 232 7.98 16.85 -3.02
C GLY A 232 8.00 15.42 -2.53
N TYR A 233 7.12 14.62 -3.08
CA TYR A 233 7.20 13.17 -3.04
C TYR A 233 7.58 12.67 -4.43
N THR A 234 8.31 11.57 -4.50
CA THR A 234 8.78 10.97 -5.76
C THR A 234 7.66 10.53 -6.70
N THR A 235 6.43 10.47 -6.20
CA THR A 235 5.22 10.12 -6.97
C THR A 235 4.22 11.27 -7.09
N ASP A 236 4.58 12.51 -6.67
CA ASP A 236 3.70 13.69 -6.84
C ASP A 236 3.34 13.87 -8.33
N ALA A 237 2.06 14.13 -8.63
CA ALA A 237 1.57 14.31 -10.00
C ALA A 237 2.38 15.33 -10.80
N GLN A 238 2.80 16.39 -10.14
CA GLN A 238 3.50 17.53 -10.76
C GLN A 238 4.92 17.20 -11.24
N ILE A 239 5.58 16.14 -10.72
CA ILE A 239 6.92 15.75 -11.16
C ILE A 239 6.91 14.97 -12.48
N SER A 240 5.75 14.54 -12.96
CA SER A 240 5.61 13.92 -14.28
C SER A 240 5.84 14.92 -15.43
N GLN A 241 5.88 16.22 -15.12
CA GLN A 241 5.99 17.29 -16.10
C GLN A 241 7.46 17.68 -16.35
N ASP A 242 7.77 18.05 -17.60
CA ASP A 242 9.13 18.41 -18.03
C ASP A 242 9.66 19.73 -17.45
N ASP A 243 8.83 20.51 -16.74
CA ASP A 243 9.18 21.83 -16.20
C ASP A 243 9.83 21.77 -14.80
N VAL A 244 9.88 20.59 -14.21
CA VAL A 244 10.54 20.34 -12.93
C VAL A 244 11.49 19.14 -13.02
N LYS A 245 12.44 19.06 -12.09
CA LYS A 245 13.37 17.95 -11.95
C LYS A 245 13.47 17.50 -10.51
N VAL A 246 13.31 16.22 -10.28
CA VAL A 246 13.58 15.56 -9.00
C VAL A 246 15.09 15.33 -8.91
N LEU A 247 15.71 15.74 -7.81
CA LEU A 247 17.12 15.48 -7.56
C LEU A 247 17.30 14.11 -6.89
N GLN A 248 18.29 13.37 -7.34
CA GLN A 248 18.63 12.07 -6.78
C GLN A 248 19.17 12.24 -5.35
N ASP A 249 18.65 11.48 -4.40
CA ASP A 249 19.16 11.34 -3.03
C ASP A 249 20.40 10.41 -3.04
N ASP A 250 21.55 10.93 -3.47
CA ASP A 250 22.78 10.17 -3.71
C ASP A 250 23.50 9.71 -2.43
N LYS A 251 23.06 10.20 -1.25
CA LYS A 251 23.53 9.72 0.06
C LYS A 251 22.54 8.78 0.75
N ASN A 252 21.37 8.50 0.12
CA ASN A 252 20.30 7.69 0.69
C ASN A 252 19.88 8.19 2.09
N TYR A 253 19.70 9.49 2.22
CA TYR A 253 19.25 10.11 3.48
C TYR A 253 17.76 9.84 3.73
N GLN A 254 16.94 9.86 2.67
CA GLN A 254 15.50 9.66 2.79
C GLN A 254 15.15 8.21 3.08
N VAL A 255 14.14 8.02 3.93
CA VAL A 255 13.59 6.69 4.21
C VAL A 255 12.72 6.23 3.04
N ASN A 256 12.91 5.00 2.59
CA ASN A 256 12.17 4.44 1.48
C ASN A 256 10.79 3.93 1.90
N TYR A 257 9.81 4.20 1.06
CA TYR A 257 8.40 3.81 1.22
C TYR A 257 7.93 3.02 0.00
N TYR A 258 8.50 1.82 -0.19
CA TYR A 258 8.04 0.93 -1.27
C TYR A 258 6.62 0.44 -0.99
N CYS A 259 5.77 0.48 -2.02
CA CYS A 259 4.40 0.02 -1.91
C CYS A 259 4.29 -1.49 -2.14
N SER A 260 3.41 -2.14 -1.36
CA SER A 260 3.13 -3.57 -1.41
C SER A 260 1.72 -3.84 -0.91
N THR A 261 1.17 -5.03 -1.14
CA THR A 261 -0.11 -5.44 -0.54
C THR A 261 0.10 -6.09 0.82
N VAL A 262 -0.54 -5.57 1.86
CA VAL A 262 -0.77 -6.31 3.11
C VAL A 262 -2.06 -7.09 2.98
N VAL A 263 -2.01 -8.39 3.25
CA VAL A 263 -3.15 -9.31 3.13
C VAL A 263 -3.22 -10.24 4.34
N ARG A 264 -4.42 -10.56 4.78
CA ARG A 264 -4.66 -11.52 5.86
C ARG A 264 -4.42 -12.95 5.38
N GLN A 265 -3.83 -13.78 6.25
CA GLN A 265 -3.56 -15.19 5.94
C GLN A 265 -4.87 -15.99 5.71
N ASP A 266 -5.90 -15.74 6.53
CA ASP A 266 -7.20 -16.39 6.37
C ASP A 266 -7.94 -15.94 5.08
N ALA A 267 -7.66 -14.75 4.55
CA ALA A 267 -8.15 -14.34 3.24
C ALA A 267 -7.46 -15.12 2.10
N LEU A 268 -6.16 -15.41 2.21
CA LEU A 268 -5.46 -16.26 1.25
C LEU A 268 -5.99 -17.70 1.26
N GLU A 269 -6.36 -18.24 2.44
CA GLU A 269 -7.00 -19.54 2.57
C GLU A 269 -8.42 -19.52 1.96
N LYS A 270 -9.18 -18.45 2.20
CA LYS A 270 -10.56 -18.26 1.72
C LYS A 270 -10.63 -18.07 0.21
N TYR A 271 -9.61 -17.45 -0.40
CA TYR A 271 -9.53 -17.12 -1.82
C TYR A 271 -8.24 -17.69 -2.45
N PRO A 272 -8.19 -18.98 -2.82
CA PRO A 272 -6.95 -19.67 -3.20
C PRO A 272 -6.15 -19.06 -4.36
N LYS A 273 -6.81 -18.29 -5.26
CA LYS A 273 -6.12 -17.60 -6.36
C LYS A 273 -5.63 -16.20 -6.00
N LEU A 274 -5.94 -15.73 -4.79
CA LEU A 274 -5.65 -14.34 -4.42
C LEU A 274 -4.14 -14.06 -4.40
N GLN A 275 -3.34 -14.97 -3.83
CA GLN A 275 -1.90 -14.80 -3.75
C GLN A 275 -1.26 -14.59 -5.13
N GLU A 276 -1.48 -15.54 -6.07
CA GLU A 276 -0.92 -15.45 -7.42
C GLU A 276 -1.37 -14.21 -8.19
N THR A 277 -2.59 -13.71 -7.88
CA THR A 277 -3.12 -12.47 -8.47
C THR A 277 -2.45 -11.24 -7.90
N LEU A 278 -2.20 -11.17 -6.58
CA LEU A 278 -1.51 -10.06 -5.93
C LEU A 278 -0.04 -9.98 -6.35
N GLU A 279 0.61 -11.13 -6.61
CA GLU A 279 1.98 -11.20 -7.13
C GLU A 279 2.13 -10.55 -8.52
N LEU A 280 1.05 -10.39 -9.29
CA LEU A 280 1.06 -9.66 -10.58
C LEU A 280 1.40 -8.18 -10.43
N MET A 281 1.26 -7.62 -9.23
CA MET A 281 1.66 -6.24 -8.94
C MET A 281 3.17 -6.05 -8.77
N ASP A 282 3.95 -7.14 -8.70
CA ASP A 282 5.38 -7.06 -8.44
C ASP A 282 6.14 -6.38 -9.59
N GLY A 283 6.82 -5.27 -9.27
CA GLY A 283 7.69 -4.53 -10.19
C GLY A 283 7.00 -3.84 -11.37
N ILE A 284 5.66 -3.70 -11.37
CA ILE A 284 4.91 -3.13 -12.51
C ILE A 284 4.96 -1.60 -12.58
N LEU A 285 5.32 -0.93 -11.48
CA LEU A 285 5.34 0.52 -11.37
C LEU A 285 6.77 1.05 -11.18
N THR A 286 6.96 2.28 -11.61
CA THR A 286 8.10 3.13 -11.25
C THR A 286 7.56 4.43 -10.65
N ASP A 287 8.40 5.19 -9.93
CA ASP A 287 8.00 6.50 -9.37
C ASP A 287 7.43 7.41 -10.46
N GLN A 288 8.14 7.51 -11.60
CA GLN A 288 7.69 8.30 -12.75
C GLN A 288 6.33 7.83 -13.29
N LYS A 289 6.14 6.51 -13.43
CA LYS A 289 4.86 5.98 -13.91
C LYS A 289 3.73 6.29 -12.95
N MET A 290 3.97 6.15 -11.63
CA MET A 290 2.95 6.48 -10.63
C MET A 290 2.62 7.98 -10.63
N ALA A 291 3.63 8.84 -10.79
CA ALA A 291 3.41 10.29 -10.94
C ALA A 291 2.57 10.62 -12.19
N GLU A 292 2.81 9.94 -13.34
CA GLU A 292 1.99 10.10 -14.55
C GLU A 292 0.53 9.68 -14.33
N LEU A 293 0.28 8.60 -13.59
CA LEU A 293 -1.07 8.13 -13.27
C LEU A 293 -1.77 9.11 -12.30
N ASN A 294 -1.06 9.58 -11.28
CA ASN A 294 -1.57 10.60 -10.37
C ASN A 294 -1.93 11.89 -11.13
N TYR A 295 -1.10 12.31 -12.10
CA TYR A 295 -1.35 13.49 -12.91
C TYR A 295 -2.65 13.40 -13.73
N GLN A 296 -2.92 12.24 -14.31
CA GLN A 296 -4.15 12.00 -15.07
C GLN A 296 -5.40 12.18 -14.20
N VAL A 297 -5.34 11.78 -12.94
CA VAL A 297 -6.46 11.94 -12.02
C VAL A 297 -6.52 13.35 -11.44
N GLU A 298 -5.40 13.87 -10.91
CA GLU A 298 -5.39 15.14 -10.15
C GLU A 298 -5.49 16.36 -11.04
N GLU A 299 -4.82 16.37 -12.19
CA GLU A 299 -4.73 17.55 -13.06
C GLU A 299 -5.62 17.44 -14.31
N GLU A 300 -5.78 16.25 -14.90
CA GLU A 300 -6.65 16.04 -16.04
C GLU A 300 -8.10 15.70 -15.63
N GLY A 301 -8.33 15.35 -14.36
CA GLY A 301 -9.66 15.06 -13.80
C GLY A 301 -10.25 13.74 -14.30
N ARG A 302 -9.41 12.78 -14.66
CA ARG A 302 -9.84 11.45 -15.09
C ARG A 302 -10.30 10.60 -13.90
N ASP A 303 -11.14 9.62 -14.19
CA ASP A 303 -11.58 8.63 -13.19
C ASP A 303 -10.46 7.64 -12.83
N GLU A 304 -10.27 7.36 -11.53
CA GLU A 304 -9.20 6.49 -11.06
C GLU A 304 -9.31 5.06 -11.59
N ALA A 305 -10.56 4.54 -11.75
CA ALA A 305 -10.79 3.20 -12.25
C ALA A 305 -10.44 3.10 -13.75
N GLU A 306 -10.76 4.13 -14.55
CA GLU A 306 -10.36 4.19 -15.96
C GLU A 306 -8.84 4.25 -16.11
N VAL A 307 -8.16 5.08 -15.31
CA VAL A 307 -6.70 5.20 -15.32
C VAL A 307 -6.02 3.89 -14.92
N ALA A 308 -6.52 3.23 -13.88
CA ALA A 308 -6.02 1.94 -13.43
C ALA A 308 -6.20 0.85 -14.51
N GLU A 309 -7.39 0.77 -15.13
CA GLU A 309 -7.68 -0.22 -16.18
C GLU A 309 -6.79 -0.04 -17.41
N GLU A 310 -6.67 1.18 -17.93
CA GLU A 310 -5.80 1.49 -19.07
C GLU A 310 -4.32 1.14 -18.77
N PHE A 311 -3.86 1.44 -17.56
CA PHE A 311 -2.52 1.05 -17.16
C PHE A 311 -2.33 -0.47 -17.17
N LEU A 312 -3.24 -1.23 -16.55
CA LEU A 312 -3.16 -2.69 -16.51
C LEU A 312 -3.22 -3.32 -17.92
N ILE A 313 -4.02 -2.77 -18.84
CA ILE A 313 -4.04 -3.17 -20.25
C ILE A 313 -2.67 -2.89 -20.88
N SER A 314 -2.12 -1.69 -20.69
CA SER A 314 -0.82 -1.30 -21.26
C SER A 314 0.34 -2.15 -20.73
N ALA A 315 0.24 -2.61 -19.48
CA ALA A 315 1.18 -3.55 -18.86
C ALA A 315 0.96 -5.01 -19.31
N GLY A 316 -0.09 -5.30 -20.08
CA GLY A 316 -0.42 -6.64 -20.57
C GLY A 316 -0.96 -7.58 -19.49
N LEU A 317 -1.45 -7.02 -18.39
CA LEU A 317 -1.97 -7.79 -17.26
C LEU A 317 -3.44 -8.17 -17.43
N ILE A 318 -4.22 -7.35 -18.13
CA ILE A 318 -5.62 -7.63 -18.47
C ILE A 318 -5.86 -7.40 -19.97
N GLU A 319 -6.98 -7.90 -20.51
CA GLU A 319 -7.38 -7.70 -21.90
C GLU A 319 -8.27 -6.45 -22.05
N GLU A 320 -8.37 -5.88 -23.29
CA GLU A 320 -9.29 -4.77 -23.61
C GLU A 320 -10.77 -5.20 -23.52
#